data_f802fc5cf93b98fee54f518e7a9e7327
#
_entry.id   f802fc5cf93b98fee54f518e7a9e7327
#
_cell.length_a   1.000
_cell.length_b   1.000
_cell.length_c   1.000
_cell.angle_alpha   90.00
_cell.angle_beta   90.00
_cell.angle_gamma   90.00
#
_symmetry.space_group_name_H-M   'P 1'
#
loop_
_entity.id
_entity.type
_entity.pdbx_description
1 polymer ?
#
loop_
_entity_poly.entity_id
_entity_poly.type
_entity_poly.pdbx_seq_one_letter_code
_entity_poly.pdbx_strand_id
1 'polypeptide(L)'
;GINSFIKKNQKRIVFADGEDENTLKAAIAFKNSKLGVPILVGKESKIKEQIKYIGYSENFDIEITNSKDEEKRKKYVNHLFKKLQREQGLLERDCDRMVRNDRVVWATSMVACGDADGAVTGNTRRFGASLEKIKQVVDVRKGEIMFGLNMVVNKGKTIFIADTSVHEYPTSEEMAEIAISAARVVRLFGIDPKIAFVSHSTFGQPLTSRTKHIRTAVDILKDKQVNFEFDGDMQPDVALNPDYEELYPFAKIVGKANILIMPGQHSAAISYKLMKTLGDTKVIGPLLIGLGLPIEIAPLRSSTSEIINLASIAAYSSEVIEYKID
;
A
#
# COMPACT_ATOMS: atom_id res chain seq x y z
N GLY A 1 -18.69 5.86 4.13
CA GLY A 1 -17.26 5.59 4.20
C GLY A 1 -16.92 4.23 3.55
N ILE A 2 -15.63 3.89 3.41
CA ILE A 2 -15.13 2.69 2.72
C ILE A 2 -15.86 1.42 3.17
N ASN A 3 -15.97 1.19 4.49
CA ASN A 3 -16.61 -0.02 5.02
C ASN A 3 -18.08 -0.17 4.61
N SER A 4 -18.83 0.92 4.53
CA SER A 4 -20.23 0.84 4.08
C SER A 4 -20.34 0.57 2.58
N PHE A 5 -19.36 0.99 1.79
CA PHE A 5 -19.28 0.72 0.37
C PHE A 5 -18.94 -0.75 0.08
N ILE A 6 -17.87 -1.28 0.69
CA ILE A 6 -17.43 -2.67 0.45
C ILE A 6 -18.41 -3.70 0.99
N LYS A 7 -19.20 -3.39 2.02
CA LYS A 7 -20.29 -4.26 2.49
C LYS A 7 -21.37 -4.53 1.45
N LYS A 8 -21.59 -3.59 0.55
CA LYS A 8 -22.57 -3.73 -0.56
C LYS A 8 -21.99 -4.53 -1.73
N ASN A 9 -20.67 -4.43 -1.94
CA ASN A 9 -19.94 -5.03 -3.05
C ASN A 9 -18.83 -5.94 -2.48
N GLN A 10 -19.23 -7.07 -1.89
CA GLN A 10 -18.28 -7.97 -1.24
C GLN A 10 -17.30 -8.58 -2.25
N LYS A 11 -16.01 -8.35 -2.01
CA LYS A 11 -14.90 -8.85 -2.83
C LYS A 11 -14.22 -10.04 -2.19
N ARG A 12 -13.63 -10.89 -3.01
CA ARG A 12 -12.84 -12.05 -2.59
C ARG A 12 -11.40 -11.59 -2.33
N ILE A 13 -10.99 -11.57 -1.06
CA ILE A 13 -9.66 -11.09 -0.64
C ILE A 13 -8.83 -12.25 -0.10
N VAL A 14 -7.63 -12.41 -0.68
CA VAL A 14 -6.68 -13.45 -0.27
C VAL A 14 -5.84 -12.94 0.89
N PHE A 15 -5.75 -13.72 1.95
CA PHE A 15 -4.86 -13.52 3.09
C PHE A 15 -3.70 -14.53 2.98
N ALA A 16 -2.54 -14.06 2.53
CA ALA A 16 -1.41 -14.93 2.19
C ALA A 16 -0.79 -15.65 3.39
N ASP A 17 -0.89 -15.09 4.58
CA ASP A 17 -0.33 -15.62 5.82
C ASP A 17 -1.38 -16.34 6.68
N GLY A 18 -2.22 -17.18 6.08
CA GLY A 18 -3.37 -17.81 6.73
C GLY A 18 -3.05 -18.72 7.94
N GLU A 19 -1.79 -19.14 8.11
CA GLU A 19 -1.32 -19.88 9.27
C GLU A 19 -0.94 -18.96 10.47
N ASP A 20 -0.87 -17.63 10.25
CA ASP A 20 -0.56 -16.65 11.29
C ASP A 20 -1.81 -16.27 12.09
N GLU A 21 -1.67 -16.16 13.41
CA GLU A 21 -2.79 -15.93 14.31
C GLU A 21 -3.51 -14.59 14.04
N ASN A 22 -2.76 -13.50 13.86
CA ASN A 22 -3.36 -12.19 13.62
C ASN A 22 -4.03 -12.12 12.24
N THR A 23 -3.42 -12.74 11.24
CA THR A 23 -3.98 -12.85 9.89
C THR A 23 -5.27 -13.67 9.88
N LEU A 24 -5.28 -14.79 10.59
CA LEU A 24 -6.46 -15.64 10.73
C LEU A 24 -7.60 -14.89 11.45
N LYS A 25 -7.30 -14.24 12.59
CA LYS A 25 -8.28 -13.40 13.30
C LYS A 25 -8.81 -12.26 12.41
N ALA A 26 -7.95 -11.67 11.59
CA ALA A 26 -8.34 -10.62 10.65
C ALA A 26 -9.29 -11.14 9.56
N ALA A 27 -9.01 -12.29 8.98
CA ALA A 27 -9.87 -12.93 7.98
C ALA A 27 -11.25 -13.29 8.57
N ILE A 28 -11.29 -13.83 9.79
CA ILE A 28 -12.53 -14.11 10.52
C ILE A 28 -13.34 -12.84 10.75
N ALA A 29 -12.71 -11.81 11.30
CA ALA A 29 -13.37 -10.55 11.60
C ALA A 29 -13.84 -9.84 10.31
N PHE A 30 -13.08 -9.91 9.22
CA PHE A 30 -13.42 -9.39 7.90
C PHE A 30 -14.71 -10.04 7.37
N LYS A 31 -14.82 -11.39 7.45
CA LYS A 31 -16.04 -12.13 7.09
C LYS A 31 -17.23 -11.75 7.99
N ASN A 32 -17.04 -11.85 9.30
CA ASN A 32 -18.12 -11.60 10.27
C ASN A 32 -18.67 -10.17 10.20
N SER A 33 -17.80 -9.21 9.88
CA SER A 33 -18.19 -7.81 9.65
C SER A 33 -18.80 -7.56 8.27
N LYS A 34 -18.93 -8.60 7.42
CA LYS A 34 -19.45 -8.54 6.05
C LYS A 34 -18.67 -7.56 5.16
N LEU A 35 -17.36 -7.45 5.38
CA LEU A 35 -16.48 -6.57 4.60
C LEU A 35 -16.08 -7.20 3.26
N GLY A 36 -16.15 -8.53 3.15
CA GLY A 36 -15.85 -9.30 1.94
C GLY A 36 -15.77 -10.79 2.23
N VAL A 37 -15.34 -11.55 1.23
CA VAL A 37 -15.15 -13.01 1.28
C VAL A 37 -13.66 -13.30 1.40
N PRO A 38 -13.15 -13.69 2.59
CA PRO A 38 -11.74 -14.02 2.76
C PRO A 38 -11.39 -15.39 2.17
N ILE A 39 -10.15 -15.51 1.67
CA ILE A 39 -9.52 -16.77 1.24
C ILE A 39 -8.20 -16.87 1.98
N LEU A 40 -7.94 -17.99 2.65
CA LEU A 40 -6.72 -18.23 3.42
C LEU A 40 -5.72 -19.07 2.62
N VAL A 41 -4.47 -18.62 2.53
CA VAL A 41 -3.38 -19.41 1.96
C VAL A 41 -2.60 -20.09 3.07
N GLY A 42 -2.52 -21.43 3.01
CA GLY A 42 -1.75 -22.20 3.99
C GLY A 42 -2.13 -23.69 4.00
N LYS A 43 -1.48 -24.42 4.89
CA LYS A 43 -1.79 -25.85 5.12
C LYS A 43 -3.09 -25.95 5.92
N GLU A 44 -4.08 -26.66 5.37
CA GLU A 44 -5.42 -26.81 5.99
C GLU A 44 -5.33 -27.33 7.42
N SER A 45 -4.48 -28.35 7.68
CA SER A 45 -4.29 -28.90 9.01
C SER A 45 -3.81 -27.85 10.02
N LYS A 46 -2.83 -27.02 9.63
CA LYS A 46 -2.30 -25.97 10.51
C LYS A 46 -3.31 -24.85 10.76
N ILE A 47 -4.04 -24.45 9.72
CA ILE A 47 -5.10 -23.42 9.85
C ILE A 47 -6.19 -23.94 10.79
N LYS A 48 -6.64 -25.20 10.64
CA LYS A 48 -7.64 -25.81 11.52
C LYS A 48 -7.15 -25.92 12.97
N GLU A 49 -5.90 -26.28 13.18
CA GLU A 49 -5.28 -26.31 14.51
C GLU A 49 -5.27 -24.91 15.15
N GLN A 50 -4.91 -23.89 14.37
CA GLN A 50 -4.88 -22.51 14.84
C GLN A 50 -6.28 -21.97 15.14
N ILE A 51 -7.30 -22.35 14.35
CA ILE A 51 -8.71 -22.01 14.61
C ILE A 51 -9.15 -22.52 15.99
N LYS A 52 -8.81 -23.80 16.32
CA LYS A 52 -9.12 -24.37 17.64
C LYS A 52 -8.37 -23.63 18.75
N TYR A 53 -7.11 -23.33 18.54
CA TYR A 53 -6.29 -22.63 19.53
C TYR A 53 -6.84 -21.26 19.90
N ILE A 54 -7.35 -20.50 18.93
CA ILE A 54 -7.95 -19.17 19.16
C ILE A 54 -9.42 -19.24 19.61
N GLY A 55 -9.97 -20.44 19.83
CA GLY A 55 -11.30 -20.67 20.42
C GLY A 55 -12.48 -20.51 19.46
N TYR A 56 -12.24 -20.61 18.14
CA TYR A 56 -13.32 -20.67 17.15
C TYR A 56 -13.74 -22.12 16.85
N SER A 57 -15.01 -22.32 16.44
CA SER A 57 -15.52 -23.65 16.09
C SER A 57 -14.92 -24.19 14.80
N GLU A 58 -14.81 -25.52 14.68
CA GLU A 58 -14.28 -26.20 13.49
C GLU A 58 -15.13 -26.01 12.22
N ASN A 59 -16.42 -25.69 12.36
CA ASN A 59 -17.34 -25.43 11.24
C ASN A 59 -17.13 -24.02 10.64
N PHE A 60 -15.87 -23.70 10.42
CA PHE A 60 -15.45 -22.42 9.93
C PHE A 60 -15.47 -22.43 8.39
N ASP A 61 -16.47 -21.76 7.83
CA ASP A 61 -16.69 -21.67 6.38
C ASP A 61 -15.85 -20.53 5.77
N ILE A 62 -14.52 -20.71 5.69
CA ILE A 62 -13.61 -19.88 4.88
C ILE A 62 -12.83 -20.79 3.92
N GLU A 63 -12.76 -20.38 2.67
CA GLU A 63 -11.98 -21.09 1.65
C GLU A 63 -10.49 -21.11 2.07
N ILE A 64 -9.88 -22.30 2.06
CA ILE A 64 -8.46 -22.51 2.26
C ILE A 64 -7.85 -23.01 0.97
N THR A 65 -6.74 -22.43 0.55
CA THR A 65 -6.04 -22.81 -0.68
C THR A 65 -4.53 -22.96 -0.45
N ASN A 66 -3.88 -23.77 -1.26
CA ASN A 66 -2.43 -23.93 -1.27
C ASN A 66 -1.95 -24.61 -2.56
N SER A 67 -0.65 -24.74 -2.73
CA SER A 67 0.01 -25.28 -3.92
C SER A 67 -0.25 -26.78 -4.21
N LYS A 68 -1.05 -27.49 -3.39
CA LYS A 68 -1.51 -28.85 -3.68
C LYS A 68 -2.65 -28.87 -4.71
N ASP A 69 -3.34 -27.77 -4.90
CA ASP A 69 -4.31 -27.60 -5.99
C ASP A 69 -3.56 -27.54 -7.33
N GLU A 70 -3.55 -28.67 -8.04
CA GLU A 70 -2.75 -28.84 -9.27
C GLU A 70 -3.29 -28.00 -10.43
N GLU A 71 -4.59 -27.81 -10.51
CA GLU A 71 -5.22 -27.03 -11.58
C GLU A 71 -4.82 -25.55 -11.43
N LYS A 72 -5.06 -24.99 -10.26
CA LYS A 72 -4.66 -23.60 -9.94
C LYS A 72 -3.13 -23.43 -10.10
N ARG A 73 -2.35 -24.41 -9.61
CA ARG A 73 -0.89 -24.34 -9.73
C ARG A 73 -0.44 -24.25 -11.19
N LYS A 74 -0.94 -25.11 -12.07
CA LYS A 74 -0.61 -25.08 -13.50
C LYS A 74 -0.98 -23.73 -14.14
N LYS A 75 -2.16 -23.19 -13.80
CA LYS A 75 -2.64 -21.88 -14.26
C LYS A 75 -1.66 -20.76 -13.85
N TYR A 76 -1.23 -20.73 -12.57
CA TYR A 76 -0.35 -19.72 -12.02
C TYR A 76 1.09 -19.84 -12.55
N VAL A 77 1.59 -21.05 -12.70
CA VAL A 77 2.90 -21.33 -13.33
C VAL A 77 2.92 -20.82 -14.76
N ASN A 78 1.89 -21.09 -15.54
CA ASN A 78 1.79 -20.65 -16.94
C ASN A 78 1.76 -19.10 -17.03
N HIS A 79 0.99 -18.44 -16.16
CA HIS A 79 0.97 -16.99 -16.07
C HIS A 79 2.36 -16.41 -15.76
N LEU A 80 3.00 -16.93 -14.72
CA LEU A 80 4.31 -16.48 -14.28
C LEU A 80 5.40 -16.75 -15.34
N PHE A 81 5.37 -17.92 -15.98
CA PHE A 81 6.31 -18.28 -17.01
C PHE A 81 6.21 -17.38 -18.26
N LYS A 82 4.99 -17.09 -18.73
CA LYS A 82 4.77 -16.17 -19.85
C LYS A 82 5.43 -14.82 -19.64
N LYS A 83 5.39 -14.31 -18.40
CA LYS A 83 6.00 -13.06 -18.00
C LYS A 83 7.54 -13.19 -17.88
N LEU A 84 8.00 -14.08 -17.02
CA LEU A 84 9.38 -14.10 -16.57
C LEU A 84 10.37 -14.76 -17.54
N GLN A 85 9.90 -15.59 -18.48
CA GLN A 85 10.78 -16.20 -19.50
C GLN A 85 11.53 -15.15 -20.33
N ARG A 86 10.88 -14.04 -20.69
CA ARG A 86 11.51 -12.96 -21.47
C ARG A 86 12.25 -11.95 -20.61
N GLU A 87 11.68 -11.62 -19.44
CA GLU A 87 12.24 -10.60 -18.55
C GLU A 87 13.48 -11.08 -17.80
N GLN A 88 13.49 -12.37 -17.36
CA GLN A 88 14.51 -12.90 -16.47
C GLN A 88 15.13 -14.21 -16.96
N GLY A 89 14.73 -14.75 -18.11
CA GLY A 89 15.24 -16.01 -18.64
C GLY A 89 14.85 -17.23 -17.79
N LEU A 90 13.79 -17.16 -16.99
CA LEU A 90 13.37 -18.25 -16.13
C LEU A 90 12.75 -19.40 -16.94
N LEU A 91 12.97 -20.63 -16.46
CA LEU A 91 12.33 -21.82 -17.01
C LEU A 91 11.03 -22.11 -16.27
N GLU A 92 10.13 -22.87 -16.92
CA GLU A 92 8.85 -23.26 -16.30
C GLU A 92 9.03 -23.95 -14.94
N ARG A 93 10.05 -24.81 -14.80
CA ARG A 93 10.39 -25.46 -13.52
C ARG A 93 10.76 -24.46 -12.40
N ASP A 94 11.33 -23.31 -12.75
CA ASP A 94 11.69 -22.28 -11.78
C ASP A 94 10.42 -21.54 -11.32
N CYS A 95 9.51 -21.26 -12.24
CA CYS A 95 8.19 -20.70 -11.95
C CYS A 95 7.34 -21.67 -11.09
N ASP A 96 7.34 -22.98 -11.40
CA ASP A 96 6.67 -24.00 -10.57
C ASP A 96 7.22 -24.02 -9.14
N ARG A 97 8.55 -23.93 -8.98
CA ARG A 97 9.18 -23.83 -7.66
C ARG A 97 8.73 -22.58 -6.90
N MET A 98 8.64 -21.44 -7.56
CA MET A 98 8.19 -20.18 -6.97
C MET A 98 6.73 -20.29 -6.50
N VAL A 99 5.83 -20.77 -7.35
CA VAL A 99 4.40 -20.94 -7.05
C VAL A 99 4.19 -21.96 -5.92
N ARG A 100 4.95 -23.05 -5.87
CA ARG A 100 4.84 -24.08 -4.82
C ARG A 100 5.30 -23.59 -3.45
N ASN A 101 6.39 -22.84 -3.41
CA ASN A 101 7.12 -22.61 -2.17
C ASN A 101 6.90 -21.22 -1.57
N ASP A 102 6.25 -20.32 -2.31
CA ASP A 102 6.03 -18.96 -1.85
C ASP A 102 4.53 -18.59 -1.86
N ARG A 103 3.98 -18.41 -0.66
CA ARG A 103 2.57 -18.03 -0.49
C ARG A 103 2.23 -16.63 -0.98
N VAL A 104 3.22 -15.71 -1.03
CA VAL A 104 3.02 -14.37 -1.63
C VAL A 104 2.86 -14.52 -3.13
N VAL A 105 3.72 -15.31 -3.78
CA VAL A 105 3.59 -15.64 -5.21
C VAL A 105 2.25 -16.32 -5.48
N TRP A 106 1.85 -17.30 -4.65
CA TRP A 106 0.55 -17.97 -4.78
C TRP A 106 -0.61 -16.98 -4.70
N ALA A 107 -0.67 -16.18 -3.62
CA ALA A 107 -1.74 -15.21 -3.39
C ALA A 107 -1.83 -14.14 -4.49
N THR A 108 -0.67 -13.62 -4.91
CA THR A 108 -0.59 -12.62 -5.97
C THR A 108 -1.03 -13.19 -7.32
N SER A 109 -0.65 -14.45 -7.62
CA SER A 109 -1.06 -15.15 -8.83
C SER A 109 -2.57 -15.43 -8.86
N MET A 110 -3.20 -15.70 -7.71
CA MET A 110 -4.66 -15.81 -7.63
C MET A 110 -5.35 -14.54 -8.13
N VAL A 111 -4.86 -13.37 -7.69
CA VAL A 111 -5.41 -12.09 -8.15
C VAL A 111 -5.10 -11.86 -9.63
N ALA A 112 -3.87 -12.12 -10.06
CA ALA A 112 -3.46 -11.95 -11.45
C ALA A 112 -4.22 -12.83 -12.44
N CYS A 113 -4.64 -14.00 -12.00
CA CYS A 113 -5.42 -14.95 -12.81
C CYS A 113 -6.94 -14.84 -12.62
N GLY A 114 -7.43 -13.86 -11.85
CA GLY A 114 -8.87 -13.61 -11.66
C GLY A 114 -9.57 -14.57 -10.68
N ASP A 115 -8.81 -15.34 -9.89
CA ASP A 115 -9.40 -16.26 -8.89
C ASP A 115 -9.70 -15.53 -7.55
N ALA A 116 -9.27 -14.27 -7.42
CA ALA A 116 -9.62 -13.37 -6.33
C ALA A 116 -9.57 -11.92 -6.81
N ASP A 117 -10.20 -11.01 -6.06
CA ASP A 117 -10.30 -9.60 -6.41
C ASP A 117 -9.15 -8.76 -5.83
N GLY A 118 -8.50 -9.23 -4.79
CA GLY A 118 -7.36 -8.56 -4.14
C GLY A 118 -6.66 -9.45 -3.12
N ALA A 119 -5.53 -8.98 -2.60
CA ALA A 119 -4.75 -9.74 -1.61
C ALA A 119 -4.11 -8.86 -0.54
N VAL A 120 -3.93 -9.45 0.66
CA VAL A 120 -3.08 -8.93 1.72
C VAL A 120 -1.99 -9.95 2.00
N THR A 121 -0.74 -9.49 2.01
CA THR A 121 0.47 -10.30 2.23
C THR A 121 1.35 -9.68 3.32
N GLY A 122 2.44 -10.33 3.71
CA GLY A 122 3.59 -9.67 4.35
C GLY A 122 3.69 -9.74 5.86
N ASN A 123 2.64 -10.05 6.62
CA ASN A 123 2.62 -10.01 8.09
C ASN A 123 3.73 -10.84 8.77
N THR A 124 4.19 -11.91 8.15
CA THR A 124 5.22 -12.82 8.69
C THR A 124 6.58 -12.67 8.02
N ARG A 125 6.74 -11.67 7.15
CA ARG A 125 8.02 -11.37 6.48
C ARG A 125 8.23 -9.87 6.30
N ARG A 126 9.46 -9.46 5.99
CA ARG A 126 9.79 -8.05 5.77
C ARG A 126 9.09 -7.52 4.51
N PHE A 127 8.68 -6.27 4.56
CA PHE A 127 7.97 -5.58 3.47
C PHE A 127 8.68 -5.72 2.12
N GLY A 128 9.98 -5.40 2.04
CA GLY A 128 10.76 -5.50 0.81
C GLY A 128 10.78 -6.91 0.20
N ALA A 129 10.88 -7.96 1.05
CA ALA A 129 10.85 -9.34 0.56
C ALA A 129 9.49 -9.74 -0.05
N SER A 130 8.40 -9.22 0.50
CA SER A 130 7.06 -9.41 -0.10
C SER A 130 6.93 -8.61 -1.40
N LEU A 131 7.39 -7.36 -1.40
CA LEU A 131 7.34 -6.49 -2.58
C LEU A 131 8.09 -7.08 -3.78
N GLU A 132 9.30 -7.63 -3.56
CA GLU A 132 10.05 -8.31 -4.61
C GLU A 132 9.28 -9.47 -5.25
N LYS A 133 8.58 -10.27 -4.42
CA LYS A 133 7.76 -11.38 -4.92
C LYS A 133 6.52 -10.91 -5.69
N ILE A 134 5.88 -9.87 -5.22
CA ILE A 134 4.73 -9.26 -5.90
C ILE A 134 5.16 -8.73 -7.28
N LYS A 135 6.27 -8.02 -7.37
CA LYS A 135 6.81 -7.47 -8.63
C LYS A 135 7.15 -8.54 -9.68
N GLN A 136 7.48 -9.75 -9.24
CA GLN A 136 7.68 -10.88 -10.16
C GLN A 136 6.38 -11.32 -10.82
N VAL A 137 5.23 -11.13 -10.16
CA VAL A 137 3.91 -11.58 -10.65
C VAL A 137 3.14 -10.45 -11.33
N VAL A 138 3.20 -9.23 -10.79
CA VAL A 138 2.39 -8.08 -11.21
C VAL A 138 3.26 -6.90 -11.56
N ASP A 139 2.94 -6.22 -12.66
CA ASP A 139 3.62 -5.01 -13.09
C ASP A 139 3.05 -3.76 -12.42
N VAL A 140 3.84 -2.69 -12.48
CA VAL A 140 3.36 -1.34 -12.21
C VAL A 140 2.35 -0.97 -13.29
N ARG A 141 1.27 -0.32 -12.93
CA ARG A 141 0.27 0.16 -13.89
C ARG A 141 0.90 1.12 -14.88
N LYS A 142 0.57 0.93 -16.17
CA LYS A 142 1.13 1.74 -17.24
C LYS A 142 0.90 3.25 -17.00
N GLY A 143 1.97 4.01 -17.02
CA GLY A 143 1.95 5.46 -16.78
C GLY A 143 1.83 5.86 -15.30
N GLU A 144 1.97 4.91 -14.38
CA GLU A 144 1.95 5.14 -12.94
C GLU A 144 3.33 4.94 -12.32
N ILE A 145 3.52 5.50 -11.14
CA ILE A 145 4.66 5.21 -10.28
C ILE A 145 4.19 4.39 -9.06
N MET A 146 4.96 3.38 -8.68
CA MET A 146 4.66 2.60 -7.49
C MET A 146 5.31 3.22 -6.27
N PHE A 147 4.54 3.48 -5.21
CA PHE A 147 5.04 4.04 -3.96
C PHE A 147 4.20 3.63 -2.75
N GLY A 148 4.73 3.85 -1.56
CA GLY A 148 4.02 3.62 -0.30
C GLY A 148 3.36 4.91 0.23
N LEU A 149 2.06 4.84 0.52
CA LEU A 149 1.30 5.95 1.12
C LEU A 149 0.81 5.56 2.51
N ASN A 150 1.21 6.29 3.54
CA ASN A 150 0.65 6.12 4.89
C ASN A 150 -0.37 7.20 5.20
N MET A 151 -1.53 6.76 5.70
CA MET A 151 -2.51 7.66 6.32
C MET A 151 -2.22 7.72 7.82
N VAL A 152 -2.04 8.92 8.34
CA VAL A 152 -1.69 9.21 9.74
C VAL A 152 -2.81 10.03 10.35
N VAL A 153 -3.45 9.49 11.38
CA VAL A 153 -4.57 10.14 12.10
C VAL A 153 -4.13 10.48 13.52
N ASN A 154 -4.12 11.78 13.84
CA ASN A 154 -3.76 12.29 15.14
C ASN A 154 -4.70 13.43 15.53
N LYS A 155 -5.29 13.39 16.75
CA LYS A 155 -6.17 14.44 17.29
C LYS A 155 -7.23 14.95 16.30
N GLY A 156 -7.84 14.03 15.53
CA GLY A 156 -8.87 14.37 14.54
C GLY A 156 -8.35 14.93 13.22
N LYS A 157 -7.06 15.19 13.07
CA LYS A 157 -6.43 15.55 11.80
C LYS A 157 -5.96 14.29 11.07
N THR A 158 -6.20 14.25 9.77
CA THR A 158 -5.68 13.18 8.88
C THR A 158 -4.67 13.80 7.92
N ILE A 159 -3.46 13.24 7.92
CA ILE A 159 -2.40 13.59 6.96
C ILE A 159 -1.93 12.32 6.24
N PHE A 160 -1.41 12.49 5.04
CA PHE A 160 -0.82 11.43 4.24
C PHE A 160 0.68 11.69 4.06
N ILE A 161 1.47 10.62 4.12
CA ILE A 161 2.93 10.69 3.98
C ILE A 161 3.37 9.75 2.87
N ALA A 162 4.13 10.24 1.89
CA ALA A 162 4.69 9.51 0.75
C ALA A 162 6.13 9.99 0.45
N ASP A 163 7.01 9.16 -0.12
CA ASP A 163 6.96 7.73 -0.25
C ASP A 163 7.49 7.05 1.01
N THR A 164 6.76 6.10 1.54
CA THR A 164 7.13 5.45 2.80
C THR A 164 7.81 4.09 2.62
N SER A 165 7.92 3.57 1.37
CA SER A 165 8.23 2.15 1.21
C SER A 165 9.04 1.72 -0.01
N VAL A 166 9.15 2.54 -1.05
CA VAL A 166 9.69 2.11 -2.35
C VAL A 166 10.95 2.86 -2.77
N HIS A 167 10.92 4.20 -2.78
CA HIS A 167 12.03 5.00 -3.29
C HIS A 167 12.89 5.53 -2.14
N GLU A 168 14.10 5.00 -2.03
CA GLU A 168 15.07 5.47 -1.04
C GLU A 168 15.48 6.92 -1.31
N TYR A 169 15.75 7.21 -2.58
CA TYR A 169 16.15 8.52 -3.10
C TYR A 169 15.39 8.83 -4.39
N PRO A 170 14.13 9.27 -4.34
CA PRO A 170 13.36 9.56 -5.54
C PRO A 170 13.96 10.74 -6.30
N THR A 171 13.94 10.70 -7.63
CA THR A 171 14.28 11.84 -8.49
C THR A 171 13.25 12.95 -8.35
N SER A 172 13.54 14.15 -8.87
CA SER A 172 12.57 15.26 -8.87
C SER A 172 11.30 14.90 -9.65
N GLU A 173 11.47 14.19 -10.76
CA GLU A 173 10.38 13.67 -11.59
C GLU A 173 9.55 12.64 -10.82
N GLU A 174 10.21 11.68 -10.16
CA GLU A 174 9.53 10.67 -9.33
C GLU A 174 8.76 11.33 -8.17
N MET A 175 9.33 12.33 -7.49
CA MET A 175 8.64 13.08 -6.44
C MET A 175 7.39 13.79 -6.98
N ALA A 176 7.45 14.38 -8.15
CA ALA A 176 6.31 15.02 -8.79
C ALA A 176 5.22 14.00 -9.17
N GLU A 177 5.59 12.84 -9.74
CA GLU A 177 4.65 11.77 -10.07
C GLU A 177 4.02 11.14 -8.83
N ILE A 178 4.79 10.95 -7.74
CA ILE A 178 4.28 10.51 -6.44
C ILE A 178 3.24 11.52 -5.93
N ALA A 179 3.50 12.83 -6.02
CA ALA A 179 2.56 13.86 -5.60
C ALA A 179 1.24 13.82 -6.39
N ILE A 180 1.32 13.67 -7.72
CA ILE A 180 0.14 13.56 -8.60
C ILE A 180 -0.68 12.32 -8.24
N SER A 181 -0.02 11.18 -8.08
CA SER A 181 -0.68 9.93 -7.74
C SER A 181 -1.26 9.94 -6.32
N ALA A 182 -0.56 10.53 -5.35
CA ALA A 182 -1.05 10.72 -3.99
C ALA A 182 -2.29 11.62 -3.95
N ALA A 183 -2.30 12.73 -4.70
CA ALA A 183 -3.47 13.61 -4.83
C ALA A 183 -4.70 12.86 -5.33
N ARG A 184 -4.52 12.02 -6.37
CA ARG A 184 -5.62 11.21 -6.91
C ARG A 184 -6.16 10.22 -5.88
N VAL A 185 -5.29 9.52 -5.16
CA VAL A 185 -5.70 8.54 -4.14
C VAL A 185 -6.41 9.23 -2.98
N VAL A 186 -5.91 10.36 -2.52
CA VAL A 186 -6.51 11.12 -1.40
C VAL A 186 -7.93 11.62 -1.76
N ARG A 187 -8.16 11.99 -3.02
CA ARG A 187 -9.51 12.32 -3.51
C ARG A 187 -10.49 11.15 -3.44
N LEU A 188 -10.04 9.89 -3.60
CA LEU A 188 -10.90 8.71 -3.42
C LEU A 188 -11.41 8.58 -1.98
N PHE A 189 -10.69 9.14 -1.01
CA PHE A 189 -11.16 9.25 0.38
C PHE A 189 -12.08 10.46 0.63
N GLY A 190 -12.40 11.25 -0.40
CA GLY A 190 -13.24 12.44 -0.29
C GLY A 190 -12.52 13.66 0.30
N ILE A 191 -11.19 13.69 0.25
CA ILE A 191 -10.35 14.77 0.81
C ILE A 191 -9.76 15.58 -0.33
N ASP A 192 -9.87 16.91 -0.27
CA ASP A 192 -9.22 17.81 -1.21
C ASP A 192 -7.70 17.85 -0.94
N PRO A 193 -6.85 17.49 -1.92
CA PRO A 193 -5.41 17.35 -1.71
C PRO A 193 -4.72 18.71 -1.61
N LYS A 194 -3.91 18.88 -0.55
CA LYS A 194 -3.02 20.01 -0.32
C LYS A 194 -1.63 19.50 -0.01
N ILE A 195 -0.71 19.66 -0.96
CA ILE A 195 0.58 18.96 -0.95
C ILE A 195 1.71 19.87 -0.52
N ALA A 196 2.44 19.46 0.51
CA ALA A 196 3.73 20.05 0.87
C ALA A 196 4.88 19.14 0.47
N PHE A 197 5.85 19.68 -0.26
CA PHE A 197 7.15 19.05 -0.43
C PHE A 197 8.02 19.37 0.77
N VAL A 198 8.30 18.34 1.60
CA VAL A 198 8.92 18.51 2.91
C VAL A 198 10.43 18.47 2.82
N SER A 199 11.06 19.37 3.58
CA SER A 199 12.51 19.49 3.70
C SER A 199 12.93 19.89 5.14
N HIS A 200 14.22 19.92 5.38
CA HIS A 200 14.81 20.58 6.56
C HIS A 200 14.94 22.11 6.39
N SER A 201 14.64 22.62 5.21
CA SER A 201 14.65 24.04 4.85
C SER A 201 13.25 24.53 4.55
N THR A 202 13.07 25.84 4.51
CA THR A 202 11.83 26.48 4.07
C THR A 202 12.17 27.49 2.99
N PHE A 203 11.60 27.31 1.80
CA PHE A 203 11.76 28.15 0.61
C PHE A 203 13.23 28.45 0.25
N GLY A 204 14.09 27.43 0.35
CA GLY A 204 15.50 27.49 -0.03
C GLY A 204 16.42 28.07 1.03
N GLN A 205 16.03 28.12 2.29
CA GLN A 205 16.90 28.50 3.40
C GLN A 205 17.13 27.33 4.37
N PRO A 206 18.30 26.69 4.36
CA PRO A 206 19.45 26.90 3.45
C PRO A 206 19.26 26.25 2.08
N LEU A 207 19.85 26.84 1.03
CA LEU A 207 19.87 26.25 -0.30
C LEU A 207 21.01 25.24 -0.43
N THR A 208 20.67 23.98 -0.57
CA THR A 208 21.59 22.86 -0.78
C THR A 208 21.24 22.11 -2.07
N SER A 209 22.06 21.16 -2.49
CA SER A 209 21.74 20.31 -3.65
C SER A 209 20.42 19.53 -3.43
N ARG A 210 20.16 19.06 -2.22
CA ARG A 210 18.93 18.32 -1.88
C ARG A 210 17.70 19.22 -1.88
N THR A 211 17.78 20.43 -1.33
CA THR A 211 16.64 21.37 -1.34
C THR A 211 16.35 21.88 -2.75
N LYS A 212 17.40 22.10 -3.57
CA LYS A 212 17.24 22.41 -5.00
C LYS A 212 16.51 21.28 -5.74
N HIS A 213 16.85 20.03 -5.44
CA HIS A 213 16.20 18.84 -6.01
C HIS A 213 14.69 18.78 -5.71
N ILE A 214 14.31 19.07 -4.44
CA ILE A 214 12.90 19.15 -4.02
C ILE A 214 12.17 20.29 -4.74
N ARG A 215 12.79 21.47 -4.85
CA ARG A 215 12.23 22.63 -5.57
C ARG A 215 12.02 22.33 -7.05
N THR A 216 12.92 21.59 -7.69
CA THR A 216 12.73 21.12 -9.06
C THR A 216 11.46 20.28 -9.20
N ALA A 217 11.13 19.43 -8.23
CA ALA A 217 9.87 18.68 -8.24
C ALA A 217 8.63 19.60 -8.16
N VAL A 218 8.70 20.66 -7.36
CA VAL A 218 7.64 21.69 -7.29
C VAL A 218 7.49 22.43 -8.64
N ASP A 219 8.61 22.77 -9.29
CA ASP A 219 8.58 23.44 -10.61
C ASP A 219 8.00 22.53 -11.68
N ILE A 220 8.30 21.22 -11.66
CA ILE A 220 7.67 20.25 -12.57
C ILE A 220 6.14 20.22 -12.42
N LEU A 221 5.59 20.33 -11.20
CA LEU A 221 4.14 20.40 -10.99
C LEU A 221 3.54 21.72 -11.52
N LYS A 222 4.27 22.83 -11.43
CA LYS A 222 3.84 24.11 -12.01
C LYS A 222 3.74 24.00 -13.54
N ASP A 223 4.76 23.40 -14.18
CA ASP A 223 4.80 23.22 -15.63
C ASP A 223 3.69 22.27 -16.12
N LYS A 224 3.38 21.22 -15.32
CA LYS A 224 2.26 20.29 -15.58
C LYS A 224 0.87 20.89 -15.33
N GLN A 225 0.75 22.08 -14.77
CA GLN A 225 -0.51 22.75 -14.47
C GLN A 225 -1.51 21.85 -13.74
N VAL A 226 -1.07 21.19 -12.68
CA VAL A 226 -1.89 20.26 -11.90
C VAL A 226 -3.08 20.96 -11.23
N ASN A 227 -4.17 20.21 -10.98
CA ASN A 227 -5.45 20.74 -10.46
C ASN A 227 -5.59 20.59 -8.93
N PHE A 228 -4.53 20.77 -8.18
CA PHE A 228 -4.50 20.76 -6.71
C PHE A 228 -3.51 21.79 -6.18
N GLU A 229 -3.70 22.20 -4.92
CA GLU A 229 -2.78 23.12 -4.26
C GLU A 229 -1.51 22.39 -3.80
N PHE A 230 -0.36 22.98 -4.06
CA PHE A 230 0.94 22.48 -3.64
C PHE A 230 1.94 23.60 -3.44
N ASP A 231 2.94 23.37 -2.59
CA ASP A 231 4.06 24.28 -2.39
C ASP A 231 5.26 23.54 -1.76
N GLY A 232 6.38 24.21 -1.66
CA GLY A 232 7.63 23.72 -1.03
C GLY A 232 8.85 24.34 -1.71
N ASP A 233 10.03 24.01 -1.22
CA ASP A 233 10.35 23.20 -0.04
C ASP A 233 9.96 23.88 1.28
N MET A 234 9.43 23.14 2.23
CA MET A 234 9.11 23.67 3.55
C MET A 234 9.29 22.62 4.67
N GLN A 235 9.52 23.11 5.88
CA GLN A 235 9.60 22.25 7.06
C GLN A 235 8.21 21.73 7.46
N PRO A 236 8.11 20.56 8.12
CA PRO A 236 6.83 19.95 8.48
C PRO A 236 5.96 20.83 9.40
N ASP A 237 6.56 21.59 10.30
CA ASP A 237 5.86 22.53 11.19
C ASP A 237 5.23 23.68 10.39
N VAL A 238 5.97 24.23 9.42
CA VAL A 238 5.43 25.26 8.49
C VAL A 238 4.28 24.69 7.65
N ALA A 239 4.41 23.45 7.16
CA ALA A 239 3.37 22.80 6.36
C ALA A 239 2.07 22.56 7.14
N LEU A 240 2.16 22.31 8.45
CA LEU A 240 1.05 21.79 9.26
C LEU A 240 0.51 22.77 10.31
N ASN A 241 1.24 23.85 10.65
CA ASN A 241 0.83 24.83 11.64
C ASN A 241 0.44 26.17 10.98
N PRO A 242 -0.81 26.61 11.10
CA PRO A 242 -1.27 27.88 10.52
C PRO A 242 -0.62 29.12 11.13
N ASP A 243 0.02 29.04 12.31
CA ASP A 243 0.71 30.18 12.94
C ASP A 243 1.83 30.74 12.07
N TYR A 244 2.31 29.97 11.10
CA TYR A 244 3.35 30.40 10.15
C TYR A 244 2.82 31.17 8.92
N GLU A 245 1.50 31.31 8.73
CA GLU A 245 0.94 31.99 7.56
C GLU A 245 1.41 33.47 7.47
N GLU A 246 1.53 34.16 8.59
CA GLU A 246 2.00 35.55 8.63
C GLU A 246 3.46 35.71 8.22
N LEU A 247 4.30 34.67 8.48
CA LEU A 247 5.72 34.68 8.11
C LEU A 247 5.95 34.42 6.61
N TYR A 248 5.02 33.71 5.97
CA TYR A 248 5.14 33.30 4.57
C TYR A 248 3.88 33.66 3.76
N PRO A 249 3.51 34.95 3.65
CA PRO A 249 2.26 35.38 3.01
C PRO A 249 2.20 35.10 1.51
N PHE A 250 3.34 34.78 0.88
CA PHE A 250 3.42 34.39 -0.53
C PHE A 250 3.15 32.89 -0.76
N ALA A 251 3.18 32.07 0.29
CA ALA A 251 3.02 30.64 0.20
C ALA A 251 1.55 30.23 0.14
N LYS A 252 1.25 29.18 -0.64
CA LYS A 252 -0.14 28.81 -0.93
C LYS A 252 -0.78 27.92 0.13
N ILE A 253 0.02 27.09 0.84
CA ILE A 253 -0.49 25.99 1.67
C ILE A 253 0.09 25.94 3.09
N VAL A 254 0.76 26.99 3.57
CA VAL A 254 1.29 27.01 4.95
C VAL A 254 0.17 26.69 5.94
N GLY A 255 0.44 25.77 6.87
CA GLY A 255 -0.51 25.31 7.88
C GLY A 255 -1.69 24.48 7.38
N LYS A 256 -1.84 24.29 6.08
CA LYS A 256 -3.01 23.64 5.46
C LYS A 256 -2.72 22.30 4.80
N ALA A 257 -1.45 21.88 4.74
CA ALA A 257 -1.06 20.65 4.06
C ALA A 257 -1.74 19.42 4.69
N ASN A 258 -2.19 18.52 3.83
CA ASN A 258 -2.69 17.22 4.24
C ASN A 258 -1.98 16.03 3.55
N ILE A 259 -1.08 16.33 2.59
CA ILE A 259 -0.19 15.36 1.96
C ILE A 259 1.24 15.89 2.09
N LEU A 260 2.12 15.08 2.66
CA LEU A 260 3.53 15.39 2.82
C LEU A 260 4.35 14.50 1.89
N ILE A 261 4.97 15.10 0.87
CA ILE A 261 5.95 14.40 0.01
C ILE A 261 7.32 14.54 0.67
N MET A 262 7.83 13.43 1.15
CA MET A 262 9.10 13.37 1.85
C MET A 262 10.28 13.27 0.87
N PRO A 263 11.47 13.73 1.23
CA PRO A 263 12.66 13.67 0.35
C PRO A 263 13.18 12.26 0.08
N GLY A 264 12.57 11.25 0.69
CA GLY A 264 12.85 9.84 0.46
C GLY A 264 12.32 8.94 1.57
N GLN A 265 12.38 7.64 1.33
CA GLN A 265 11.86 6.60 2.22
C GLN A 265 12.41 6.69 3.65
N HIS A 266 13.69 7.03 3.83
CA HIS A 266 14.30 7.15 5.15
C HIS A 266 13.56 8.16 6.03
N SER A 267 13.42 9.39 5.56
CA SER A 267 12.71 10.44 6.30
C SER A 267 11.24 10.09 6.53
N ALA A 268 10.57 9.59 5.52
CA ALA A 268 9.17 9.18 5.61
C ALA A 268 8.96 8.07 6.65
N ALA A 269 9.72 6.98 6.54
CA ALA A 269 9.58 5.81 7.42
C ALA A 269 9.92 6.13 8.88
N ILE A 270 10.96 6.93 9.11
CA ILE A 270 11.34 7.36 10.46
C ILE A 270 10.24 8.25 11.06
N SER A 271 9.77 9.23 10.31
CA SER A 271 8.76 10.20 10.78
C SER A 271 7.46 9.54 11.22
N TYR A 272 6.82 8.74 10.36
CA TYR A 272 5.55 8.12 10.75
C TYR A 272 5.70 7.09 11.88
N LYS A 273 6.84 6.37 11.94
CA LYS A 273 7.09 5.41 13.02
C LYS A 273 7.33 6.11 14.36
N LEU A 274 8.04 7.24 14.38
CA LEU A 274 8.18 8.05 15.59
C LEU A 274 6.81 8.56 16.06
N MET A 275 5.99 9.10 15.18
CA MET A 275 4.64 9.54 15.52
C MET A 275 3.77 8.41 16.06
N LYS A 276 3.84 7.21 15.44
CA LYS A 276 3.12 6.01 15.89
C LYS A 276 3.55 5.54 17.27
N THR A 277 4.86 5.64 17.58
CA THR A 277 5.44 5.08 18.82
C THR A 277 5.34 6.06 20.00
N LEU A 278 5.55 7.35 19.77
CA LEU A 278 5.60 8.37 20.82
C LEU A 278 4.30 9.14 21.02
N GLY A 279 3.43 9.17 20.01
CA GLY A 279 2.16 9.90 20.04
C GLY A 279 0.94 8.97 20.07
N ASP A 280 -0.22 9.51 20.45
CA ASP A 280 -1.52 8.83 20.24
C ASP A 280 -1.93 8.96 18.77
N THR A 281 -1.17 8.29 17.91
CA THR A 281 -1.27 8.38 16.46
C THR A 281 -1.62 7.04 15.85
N LYS A 282 -2.73 6.97 15.13
CA LYS A 282 -3.11 5.81 14.33
C LYS A 282 -2.50 5.93 12.94
N VAL A 283 -1.83 4.88 12.48
CA VAL A 283 -1.24 4.81 11.16
C VAL A 283 -1.88 3.65 10.38
N ILE A 284 -2.40 3.95 9.20
CA ILE A 284 -2.94 2.96 8.26
C ILE A 284 -2.00 2.92 7.05
N GLY A 285 -1.53 1.74 6.71
CA GLY A 285 -0.58 1.57 5.62
C GLY A 285 0.75 0.92 6.08
N PRO A 286 1.78 0.94 5.21
CA PRO A 286 1.79 1.60 3.90
C PRO A 286 0.79 0.99 2.92
N LEU A 287 0.03 1.84 2.21
CA LEU A 287 -0.78 1.45 1.08
C LEU A 287 0.12 1.39 -0.15
N LEU A 288 0.09 0.29 -0.89
CA LEU A 288 0.91 0.11 -2.08
C LEU A 288 0.19 0.66 -3.31
N ILE A 289 0.56 1.86 -3.71
CA ILE A 289 -0.06 2.58 -4.82
C ILE A 289 0.69 2.33 -6.12
N GLY A 290 -0.01 2.39 -7.26
CA GLY A 290 0.57 2.29 -8.60
C GLY A 290 0.76 0.86 -9.11
N LEU A 291 0.51 -0.15 -8.30
CA LEU A 291 0.55 -1.55 -8.75
C LEU A 291 -0.63 -1.86 -9.70
N GLY A 292 -0.40 -2.76 -10.67
CA GLY A 292 -1.43 -3.16 -11.64
C GLY A 292 -2.63 -3.89 -11.05
N LEU A 293 -2.53 -4.42 -9.82
CA LEU A 293 -3.58 -5.16 -9.11
C LEU A 293 -3.68 -4.71 -7.64
N PRO A 294 -4.84 -4.88 -6.98
CA PRO A 294 -5.07 -4.45 -5.61
C PRO A 294 -4.44 -5.42 -4.60
N ILE A 295 -3.16 -5.26 -4.36
CA ILE A 295 -2.38 -6.07 -3.44
C ILE A 295 -1.73 -5.19 -2.39
N GLU A 296 -2.00 -5.47 -1.13
CA GLU A 296 -1.45 -4.75 0.01
C GLU A 296 -0.43 -5.60 0.77
N ILE A 297 0.55 -4.94 1.40
CA ILE A 297 1.58 -5.60 2.20
C ILE A 297 1.45 -5.14 3.64
N ALA A 298 1.03 -6.03 4.52
CA ALA A 298 1.03 -5.78 5.95
C ALA A 298 2.48 -5.70 6.48
N PRO A 299 2.83 -4.66 7.24
CA PRO A 299 4.10 -4.62 7.96
C PRO A 299 4.29 -5.86 8.84
N LEU A 300 5.56 -6.22 9.09
CA LEU A 300 5.89 -7.36 9.94
C LEU A 300 5.25 -7.20 11.33
N ARG A 301 4.54 -8.23 11.80
CA ARG A 301 3.80 -8.27 13.08
C ARG A 301 2.67 -7.25 13.17
N SER A 302 2.00 -6.96 12.07
CA SER A 302 0.79 -6.15 12.08
C SER A 302 -0.29 -6.75 12.99
N SER A 303 -1.01 -5.89 13.65
CA SER A 303 -2.18 -6.27 14.44
C SER A 303 -3.35 -6.74 13.55
N THR A 304 -4.29 -7.46 14.12
CA THR A 304 -5.53 -7.86 13.45
C THR A 304 -6.25 -6.67 12.80
N SER A 305 -6.33 -5.52 13.48
CA SER A 305 -7.00 -4.33 12.96
C SER A 305 -6.26 -3.69 11.77
N GLU A 306 -4.93 -3.68 11.79
CA GLU A 306 -4.13 -3.18 10.67
C GLU A 306 -4.32 -4.06 9.42
N ILE A 307 -4.34 -5.38 9.57
CA ILE A 307 -4.60 -6.31 8.47
C ILE A 307 -6.00 -6.14 7.90
N ILE A 308 -7.03 -5.96 8.75
CA ILE A 308 -8.41 -5.69 8.31
C ILE A 308 -8.48 -4.38 7.50
N ASN A 309 -7.79 -3.34 7.95
CA ASN A 309 -7.75 -2.06 7.23
C ASN A 309 -7.15 -2.23 5.83
N LEU A 310 -6.02 -2.95 5.70
CA LEU A 310 -5.40 -3.23 4.41
C LEU A 310 -6.30 -4.10 3.51
N ALA A 311 -6.95 -5.12 4.06
CA ALA A 311 -7.91 -5.94 3.33
C ALA A 311 -9.12 -5.12 2.84
N SER A 312 -9.61 -4.19 3.67
CA SER A 312 -10.71 -3.29 3.29
C SER A 312 -10.30 -2.32 2.18
N ILE A 313 -9.05 -1.86 2.19
CA ILE A 313 -8.50 -1.00 1.14
C ILE A 313 -8.29 -1.79 -0.14
N ALA A 314 -7.76 -3.02 -0.09
CA ALA A 314 -7.66 -3.89 -1.26
C ALA A 314 -9.04 -4.15 -1.89
N ALA A 315 -10.06 -4.43 -1.07
CA ALA A 315 -11.43 -4.61 -1.52
C ALA A 315 -12.03 -3.34 -2.13
N TYR A 316 -11.78 -2.18 -1.54
CA TYR A 316 -12.24 -0.89 -2.08
C TYR A 316 -11.54 -0.56 -3.39
N SER A 317 -10.22 -0.71 -3.44
CA SER A 317 -9.41 -0.44 -4.63
C SER A 317 -9.80 -1.31 -5.82
N SER A 318 -10.13 -2.59 -5.59
CA SER A 318 -10.57 -3.51 -6.65
C SER A 318 -11.87 -3.08 -7.34
N GLU A 319 -12.67 -2.24 -6.70
CA GLU A 319 -13.92 -1.74 -7.27
C GLU A 319 -13.78 -0.37 -7.92
N VAL A 320 -13.02 0.55 -7.27
CA VAL A 320 -12.97 1.95 -7.69
C VAL A 320 -11.82 2.27 -8.65
N ILE A 321 -10.84 1.39 -8.72
CA ILE A 321 -9.72 1.53 -9.64
C ILE A 321 -9.91 0.51 -10.77
N GLU A 322 -10.03 0.97 -12.00
CA GLU A 322 -10.06 0.08 -13.17
C GLU A 322 -8.68 -0.59 -13.32
N TYR A 323 -8.61 -1.84 -12.91
CA TYR A 323 -7.45 -2.70 -13.18
C TYR A 323 -7.68 -3.41 -14.51
N LYS A 324 -6.84 -3.15 -15.51
CA LYS A 324 -6.83 -3.95 -16.74
C LYS A 324 -6.08 -5.24 -16.45
N ILE A 325 -6.79 -6.34 -16.49
CA ILE A 325 -6.21 -7.69 -16.53
C ILE A 325 -5.96 -7.95 -18.01
N ASP A 326 -4.68 -7.90 -18.44
CA ASP A 326 -4.26 -8.23 -19.81
C ASP A 326 -4.23 -9.75 -20.02
#